data_3bd966d9f62a57529800ed3b9b689bb9
#
_entry.id   3bd966d9f62a57529800ed3b9b689bb9
#
_cell.length_a   1.000
_cell.length_b   1.000
_cell.length_c   1.000
_cell.angle_alpha   90.00
_cell.angle_beta   90.00
_cell.angle_gamma   90.00
#
_symmetry.space_group_name_H-M   'P 1'
#
loop_
_entity.id
_entity.type
_entity.pdbx_description
1 polymer ?
#
loop_
_entity_poly.entity_id
_entity_poly.type
_entity_poly.pdbx_seq_one_letter_code
_entity_poly.pdbx_strand_id
1 'polypeptide(L)' 'MKDKNGKVLKVGDIVHNCWGYNLIVCKDDNEDYYGKLVCEKGHSCEDIPYALYPSEIELLHK' A
#
# COMPACT_ATOMS: atom_id res chain seq x y z
N MET A 1 6.95 -1.22 8.74
CA MET A 1 7.19 -0.48 7.49
C MET A 1 6.72 0.96 7.64
N LYS A 2 7.44 1.89 7.04
CA LYS A 2 7.08 3.31 7.10
C LYS A 2 6.94 3.86 5.70
N ASP A 3 6.13 4.93 5.56
CA ASP A 3 6.02 5.61 4.28
C ASP A 3 7.14 6.65 4.12
N LYS A 4 7.09 7.41 3.03
CA LYS A 4 8.14 8.39 2.75
C LYS A 4 8.20 9.52 3.78
N ASN A 5 7.13 9.70 4.54
CA ASN A 5 7.04 10.73 5.57
C ASN A 5 7.36 10.17 6.96
N GLY A 6 7.76 8.91 7.04
CA GLY A 6 8.11 8.28 8.31
C GLY A 6 6.94 7.78 9.13
N LYS A 7 5.76 7.73 8.55
CA LYS A 7 4.57 7.24 9.26
C LYS A 7 4.54 5.73 9.22
N VAL A 8 4.28 5.11 10.35
CA VAL A 8 4.21 3.65 10.44
C VAL A 8 2.97 3.14 9.71
N LEU A 9 3.15 2.16 8.86
CA LEU A 9 2.08 1.57 8.07
C LEU A 9 1.65 0.25 8.69
N LYS A 10 0.36 -0.05 8.57
CA LYS A 10 -0.23 -1.30 9.03
C LYS A 10 -1.01 -1.94 7.89
N VAL A 11 -1.21 -3.25 7.99
CA VAL A 11 -2.06 -3.96 7.04
C VAL A 11 -3.44 -3.32 7.02
N GLY A 12 -3.92 -3.02 5.82
CA GLY A 12 -5.20 -2.35 5.64
C GLY A 12 -5.11 -0.86 5.38
N ASP A 13 -3.94 -0.26 5.58
CA ASP A 13 -3.76 1.16 5.29
C ASP A 13 -3.74 1.39 3.79
N ILE A 14 -4.20 2.56 3.37
CA ILE A 14 -4.19 2.95 1.96
C ILE A 14 -3.01 3.88 1.74
N VAL A 15 -2.19 3.56 0.75
CA VAL A 15 -1.04 4.39 0.39
C VAL A 15 -1.12 4.77 -1.08
N HIS A 16 -0.46 5.86 -1.42
CA HIS A 16 -0.39 6.37 -2.79
C HIS A 16 1.06 6.26 -3.24
N ASN A 17 1.30 5.67 -4.42
CA ASN A 17 2.67 5.54 -4.91
C ASN A 17 3.02 6.66 -5.89
N CYS A 18 4.28 6.68 -6.32
CA CYS A 18 4.76 7.75 -7.21
C CYS A 18 4.16 7.70 -8.60
N TRP A 19 3.53 6.59 -8.97
CA TRP A 19 2.90 6.47 -10.29
C TRP A 19 1.43 6.83 -10.26
N GLY A 20 0.91 7.27 -9.13
CA GLY A 20 -0.48 7.72 -9.04
C GLY A 20 -1.47 6.64 -8.68
N TYR A 21 -1.03 5.48 -8.24
CA TYR A 21 -1.92 4.39 -7.83
C TYR A 21 -2.14 4.39 -6.34
N ASN A 22 -3.37 4.06 -5.94
CA ASN A 22 -3.68 3.85 -4.54
C ASN A 22 -3.62 2.35 -4.27
N LEU A 23 -2.89 1.99 -3.22
CA LEU A 23 -2.67 0.59 -2.89
C LEU A 23 -3.06 0.33 -1.44
N ILE A 24 -3.59 -0.87 -1.19
CA ILE A 24 -3.86 -1.33 0.17
C ILE A 24 -2.64 -2.10 0.64
N VAL A 25 -2.14 -1.76 1.81
CA VAL A 25 -1.00 -2.45 2.41
C VAL A 25 -1.45 -3.84 2.84
N CYS A 26 -0.74 -4.85 2.39
CA CYS A 26 -0.99 -6.25 2.73
C CYS A 26 0.29 -6.88 3.20
N LYS A 27 0.17 -8.08 3.75
CA LYS A 27 1.31 -8.81 4.26
C LYS A 27 1.14 -10.28 3.86
N ASP A 28 2.20 -10.89 3.34
CA ASP A 28 2.13 -12.29 2.91
C ASP A 28 2.55 -13.23 4.04
N ASP A 29 2.61 -14.53 3.72
CA ASP A 29 2.95 -15.56 4.70
C ASP A 29 4.39 -15.45 5.19
N ASN A 30 5.24 -14.78 4.45
CA ASN A 30 6.63 -14.56 4.83
C ASN A 30 6.83 -13.26 5.57
N GLU A 31 5.73 -12.60 5.93
CA GLU A 31 5.72 -11.31 6.61
C GLU A 31 6.32 -10.18 5.78
N ASP A 32 6.28 -10.33 4.46
CA ASP A 32 6.69 -9.29 3.55
C ASP A 32 5.50 -8.43 3.17
N TYR A 33 5.69 -7.12 3.17
CA TYR A 33 4.61 -6.19 2.82
C TYR A 33 4.53 -6.01 1.32
N TYR A 34 3.31 -5.90 0.84
CA TYR A 34 3.06 -5.60 -0.56
C TYR A 34 1.76 -4.81 -0.66
N GLY A 35 1.48 -4.27 -1.84
CA GLY A 35 0.26 -3.50 -2.04
C GLY A 35 -0.63 -4.15 -3.07
N LYS A 36 -1.94 -3.97 -2.91
CA LYS A 36 -2.92 -4.36 -3.91
C LYS A 36 -3.64 -3.12 -4.39
N LEU A 37 -3.89 -3.07 -5.69
CA LEU A 37 -4.57 -1.94 -6.30
C LEU A 37 -5.97 -1.76 -5.73
N VAL A 38 -6.32 -0.52 -5.39
CA VAL A 38 -7.62 -0.21 -4.80
C VAL A 38 -8.57 0.27 -5.88
N CYS A 39 -9.77 -0.32 -5.91
CA CYS A 39 -10.84 0.14 -6.77
C CYS A 39 -11.55 1.34 -6.16
N GLU A 40 -12.38 2.01 -6.95
CA GLU A 40 -13.17 3.14 -6.51
C GLU A 40 -13.95 2.87 -5.24
N LYS A 41 -14.37 1.64 -5.06
CA LYS A 41 -15.21 1.29 -3.91
C LYS A 41 -14.42 0.88 -2.67
N GLY A 42 -13.11 1.07 -2.72
CA GLY A 42 -12.28 0.83 -1.55
C GLY A 42 -11.85 -0.60 -1.32
N HIS A 43 -12.06 -1.48 -2.28
CA HIS A 43 -11.55 -2.84 -2.18
C HIS A 43 -10.66 -3.14 -3.39
N SER A 44 -9.83 -4.16 -3.28
CA SER A 44 -8.84 -4.44 -4.31
C SER A 44 -9.50 -4.91 -5.61
N CYS A 45 -8.98 -4.40 -6.73
CA CYS A 45 -9.48 -4.72 -8.06
C CYS A 45 -8.79 -5.93 -8.66
N GLU A 46 -7.55 -6.14 -8.29
CA GLU A 46 -6.70 -7.16 -8.87
C GLU A 46 -5.94 -7.89 -7.78
N ASP A 47 -5.60 -9.14 -8.06
CA ASP A 47 -4.81 -9.94 -7.11
C ASP A 47 -3.32 -9.88 -7.40
N ILE A 48 -2.90 -8.92 -8.20
CA ILE A 48 -1.49 -8.75 -8.55
C ILE A 48 -0.81 -7.96 -7.43
N PRO A 49 0.24 -8.51 -6.82
CA PRO A 49 0.96 -7.78 -5.79
C PRO A 49 1.83 -6.69 -6.41
N TYR A 50 1.81 -5.53 -5.79
CA TYR A 50 2.67 -4.41 -6.19
C TYR A 50 3.71 -4.20 -5.10
N ALA A 51 4.93 -3.90 -5.50
CA ALA A 51 5.99 -3.62 -4.55
C ALA A 51 5.72 -2.30 -3.84
N LEU A 52 6.01 -2.28 -2.55
CA LEU A 52 5.89 -1.06 -1.75
C LEU A 52 7.30 -0.54 -1.48
N TYR A 53 7.61 0.61 -2.04
CA TYR A 53 8.90 1.26 -1.84
C TYR A 53 8.72 2.39 -0.83
N PRO A 54 9.24 2.25 0.39
CA PRO A 54 8.98 3.25 1.45
C PRO A 54 9.28 4.69 1.04
N SER A 55 10.27 4.88 0.17
CA SER A 55 10.61 6.23 -0.28
C SER A 55 9.65 6.78 -1.32
N GLU A 56 8.73 5.97 -1.82
CA GLU A 56 7.83 6.36 -2.91
C GLU A 56 6.36 6.25 -2.58
N ILE A 57 6.03 5.83 -1.38
CA ILE A 57 4.64 5.69 -0.97
C ILE A 57 4.32 6.66 0.15
N GLU A 58 3.07 7.08 0.18
CA GLU A 58 2.59 8.03 1.17
C GLU A 58 1.28 7.53 1.74
N LEU A 59 1.19 7.49 3.07
CA LEU A 59 -0.06 7.11 3.72
C LEU A 59 -1.10 8.16 3.41
N LEU A 60 -2.19 7.75 2.76
CA LEU A 60 -3.22 8.70 2.39
C LEU A 60 -4.09 9.05 3.56
N HIS A 61 -4.64 8.03 4.20
CA HIS A 61 -5.70 8.33 5.13
C HIS A 61 -6.16 7.07 5.84
N LYS A 62 -6.70 7.25 6.99
CA LYS A 62 -7.28 6.16 7.73
C LYS A 62 -8.78 6.35 7.85
#